data_ad7ce319459dc10463d6986104f9608c
#
_entry.id   ad7ce319459dc10463d6986104f9608c
#
_cell.length_a   1.000
_cell.length_b   1.000
_cell.length_c   1.000
_cell.angle_alpha   90.00
_cell.angle_beta   90.00
_cell.angle_gamma   90.00
#
_symmetry.space_group_name_H-M   'P 1'
#
loop_
_entity.id
_entity.type
_entity.pdbx_description
1 polymer ?
#
loop_
_entity_poly.entity_id
_entity_poly.type
_entity_poly.pdbx_seq_one_letter_code
_entity_poly.pdbx_strand_id
1 'polypeptide(L)'
;SFTIANGENISRGRGINRNHYDFLIKNGVDCVTLGNHYKDRIEVKDYIEQVDNLIRPLNIEEEFPGEGSKVFEIDGVNIRVSNILGSAYSKIPVKDPYLEALSVIENDDSDIHIIDFHADSTGEKKAFAYSLKNTVSAVIGTHTHVQTRDAQVLNTGVLYISDVGMCGSYNSVLGTEINSVIERIIKHNEKSHFEYLDNDDRLFSAVILKFNDLTFKGEEIIPLYIINKKGWVWEET
;
A
#
# COMPACT_ATOMS: atom_id res chain seq x y z
N SER A 1 -7.03 16.06 6.81
CA SER A 1 -6.37 15.14 5.85
C SER A 1 -5.97 13.85 6.56
N PHE A 2 -5.93 12.73 5.83
CA PHE A 2 -5.61 11.40 6.34
C PHE A 2 -4.59 10.74 5.42
N THR A 3 -3.48 10.25 5.96
CA THR A 3 -2.35 9.70 5.21
C THR A 3 -2.22 8.20 5.44
N ILE A 4 -2.28 7.41 4.36
CA ILE A 4 -2.05 5.96 4.37
C ILE A 4 -0.70 5.69 3.72
N ALA A 5 0.13 4.84 4.33
CA ALA A 5 1.37 4.37 3.73
C ALA A 5 1.45 2.85 3.76
N ASN A 6 1.80 2.23 2.63
CA ASN A 6 2.17 0.83 2.63
C ASN A 6 3.61 0.69 3.14
N GLY A 7 3.77 0.07 4.31
CA GLY A 7 5.04 -0.11 5.01
C GLY A 7 5.69 -1.47 4.80
N GLU A 8 5.15 -2.29 3.90
CA GLU A 8 5.54 -3.68 3.71
C GLU A 8 7.05 -3.90 3.50
N ASN A 9 7.72 -2.95 2.82
CA ASN A 9 9.11 -3.11 2.41
C ASN A 9 10.09 -2.14 3.10
N ILE A 10 9.62 -1.36 4.08
CA ILE A 10 10.43 -0.29 4.69
C ILE A 10 11.65 -0.81 5.45
N SER A 11 11.61 -2.04 5.97
CA SER A 11 12.72 -2.62 6.73
C SER A 11 13.66 -3.41 5.85
N ARG A 12 14.51 -2.71 5.10
CA ARG A 12 15.46 -3.32 4.15
C ARG A 12 14.77 -4.23 3.14
N GLY A 13 13.73 -3.69 2.49
CA GLY A 13 13.01 -4.32 1.39
C GLY A 13 12.05 -5.44 1.80
N ARG A 14 11.88 -5.74 3.11
CA ARG A 14 10.95 -6.78 3.57
C ARG A 14 10.45 -6.53 4.99
N GLY A 15 9.13 -6.49 5.14
CA GLY A 15 8.46 -6.31 6.41
C GLY A 15 8.68 -4.93 7.04
N ILE A 16 8.15 -4.75 8.23
CA ILE A 16 8.27 -3.54 9.04
C ILE A 16 8.69 -3.89 10.47
N ASN A 17 9.71 -3.20 10.97
CA ASN A 17 10.09 -3.28 12.36
C ASN A 17 9.50 -2.11 13.16
N ARG A 18 9.56 -2.20 14.49
CA ARG A 18 8.99 -1.19 15.38
C ARG A 18 9.56 0.21 15.13
N ASN A 19 10.87 0.34 14.93
CA ASN A 19 11.51 1.64 14.71
C ASN A 19 11.03 2.32 13.43
N HIS A 20 10.83 1.56 12.34
CA HIS A 20 10.32 2.09 11.08
C HIS A 20 8.84 2.41 11.16
N TYR A 21 8.06 1.64 11.90
CA TYR A 21 6.67 1.98 12.19
C TYR A 21 6.60 3.31 12.96
N ASP A 22 7.32 3.44 14.07
CA ASP A 22 7.35 4.67 14.87
C ASP A 22 7.83 5.87 14.05
N PHE A 23 8.78 5.66 13.12
CA PHE A 23 9.23 6.69 12.19
C PHE A 23 8.09 7.18 11.27
N LEU A 24 7.31 6.29 10.68
CA LEU A 24 6.18 6.66 9.82
C LEU A 24 5.13 7.46 10.59
N ILE A 25 4.70 6.98 11.75
CA ILE A 25 3.70 7.65 12.58
C ILE A 25 4.18 9.03 13.04
N LYS A 26 5.44 9.12 13.49
CA LYS A 26 6.05 10.40 13.89
C LYS A 26 6.11 11.43 12.75
N ASN A 27 6.16 10.97 11.51
CA ASN A 27 6.18 11.82 10.32
C ASN A 27 4.80 12.02 9.68
N GLY A 28 3.71 11.75 10.40
CA GLY A 28 2.36 12.13 10.00
C GLY A 28 1.65 11.07 9.15
N VAL A 29 2.07 9.82 9.19
CA VAL A 29 1.28 8.71 8.63
C VAL A 29 0.23 8.31 9.65
N ASP A 30 -1.03 8.31 9.25
CA ASP A 30 -2.18 7.98 10.11
C ASP A 30 -2.50 6.48 10.11
N CYS A 31 -2.23 5.78 9.00
CA CYS A 31 -2.42 4.33 8.88
C CYS A 31 -1.30 3.70 8.07
N VAL A 32 -0.76 2.60 8.56
CA VAL A 32 0.24 1.79 7.85
C VAL A 32 -0.39 0.47 7.43
N THR A 33 -0.38 0.19 6.12
CA THR A 33 -0.77 -1.11 5.54
C THR A 33 0.46 -1.96 5.27
N LEU A 34 0.25 -3.25 5.11
CA LEU A 34 1.28 -4.22 4.76
C LEU A 34 0.96 -4.92 3.43
N GLY A 35 1.58 -6.05 3.17
CA GLY A 35 1.38 -6.88 1.99
C GLY A 35 1.88 -8.31 2.22
N ASN A 36 2.35 -9.00 1.20
CA ASN A 36 2.79 -10.39 1.30
C ASN A 36 4.03 -10.60 2.19
N HIS A 37 4.78 -9.53 2.50
CA HIS A 37 5.89 -9.57 3.46
C HIS A 37 5.50 -9.19 4.90
N TYR A 38 4.20 -9.23 5.24
CA TYR A 38 3.68 -8.79 6.54
C TYR A 38 4.34 -9.45 7.76
N LYS A 39 4.88 -10.66 7.61
CA LYS A 39 5.53 -11.44 8.68
C LYS A 39 7.06 -11.58 8.54
N ASP A 40 7.68 -11.00 7.52
CA ASP A 40 9.11 -11.16 7.27
C ASP A 40 9.98 -10.52 8.37
N ARG A 41 9.43 -9.60 9.15
CA ARG A 41 9.97 -9.14 10.42
C ARG A 41 9.14 -9.73 11.56
N ILE A 42 9.63 -10.83 12.13
CA ILE A 42 8.87 -11.61 13.11
C ILE A 42 8.44 -10.78 14.33
N GLU A 43 9.22 -9.77 14.69
CA GLU A 43 8.93 -8.85 15.79
C GLU A 43 7.62 -8.06 15.62
N VAL A 44 7.05 -7.99 14.40
CA VAL A 44 5.75 -7.36 14.17
C VAL A 44 4.66 -8.03 15.02
N LYS A 45 4.77 -9.32 15.29
CA LYS A 45 3.83 -10.05 16.16
C LYS A 45 3.79 -9.51 17.59
N ASP A 46 4.91 -8.96 18.05
CA ASP A 46 5.06 -8.53 19.44
C ASP A 46 4.40 -7.16 19.68
N TYR A 47 4.16 -6.38 18.63
CA TYR A 47 3.66 -5.02 18.80
C TYR A 47 2.42 -4.67 17.97
N ILE A 48 2.02 -5.47 16.97
CA ILE A 48 0.91 -5.09 16.07
C ILE A 48 -0.42 -4.91 16.83
N GLU A 49 -0.67 -5.66 17.90
CA GLU A 49 -1.86 -5.51 18.75
C GLU A 49 -1.73 -4.38 19.77
N GLN A 50 -0.55 -3.80 19.92
CA GLN A 50 -0.28 -2.71 20.86
C GLN A 50 -0.38 -1.33 20.19
N VAL A 51 -0.64 -1.30 18.88
CA VAL A 51 -0.71 -0.07 18.07
C VAL A 51 -1.99 -0.03 17.25
N ASP A 52 -2.55 1.17 17.11
CA ASP A 52 -3.86 1.34 16.45
C ASP A 52 -3.74 1.57 14.94
N ASN A 53 -2.55 1.93 14.46
CA ASN A 53 -2.34 2.46 13.11
C ASN A 53 -1.67 1.48 12.15
N LEU A 54 -1.49 0.22 12.54
CA LEU A 54 -0.89 -0.82 11.70
C LEU A 54 -1.91 -1.91 11.40
N ILE A 55 -2.18 -2.15 10.12
CA ILE A 55 -3.06 -3.22 9.66
C ILE A 55 -2.30 -4.18 8.73
N ARG A 56 -2.58 -5.47 8.91
CA ARG A 56 -2.04 -6.54 8.08
C ARG A 56 -3.04 -6.96 6.99
N PRO A 57 -2.67 -7.80 6.03
CA PRO A 57 -3.64 -8.34 5.09
C PRO A 57 -4.79 -9.08 5.79
N LEU A 58 -6.02 -8.78 5.36
CA LEU A 58 -7.26 -9.34 5.92
C LEU A 58 -7.40 -10.83 5.62
N ASN A 59 -7.09 -11.22 4.38
CA ASN A 59 -7.38 -12.52 3.80
C ASN A 59 -6.25 -13.55 3.90
N ILE A 60 -5.40 -13.45 4.91
CA ILE A 60 -4.40 -14.50 5.19
C ILE A 60 -5.09 -15.75 5.77
N GLU A 61 -4.58 -16.93 5.42
CA GLU A 61 -5.14 -18.20 5.92
C GLU A 61 -4.62 -18.58 7.31
N GLU A 62 -3.40 -18.17 7.64
CA GLU A 62 -2.78 -18.49 8.93
C GLU A 62 -3.28 -17.57 10.06
N GLU A 63 -3.25 -18.09 11.28
CA GLU A 63 -3.45 -17.25 12.46
C GLU A 63 -2.26 -16.31 12.67
N PHE A 64 -2.56 -15.03 12.65
CA PHE A 64 -1.57 -13.96 12.85
C PHE A 64 -2.22 -12.80 13.62
N PRO A 65 -1.54 -12.22 14.63
CA PRO A 65 -2.11 -11.14 15.42
C PRO A 65 -2.39 -9.89 14.58
N GLY A 66 -3.18 -8.99 15.14
CA GLY A 66 -3.58 -7.73 14.51
C GLY A 66 -4.77 -7.87 13.57
N GLU A 67 -5.20 -6.76 13.03
CA GLU A 67 -6.41 -6.64 12.21
C GLU A 67 -6.08 -6.35 10.76
N GLY A 68 -6.99 -6.73 9.86
CA GLY A 68 -6.86 -6.46 8.42
C GLY A 68 -7.73 -5.29 7.93
N SER A 69 -8.56 -4.74 8.81
CA SER A 69 -9.44 -3.61 8.53
C SER A 69 -9.69 -2.84 9.82
N LYS A 70 -9.56 -1.50 9.77
CA LYS A 70 -9.83 -0.60 10.90
C LYS A 70 -10.54 0.66 10.46
N VAL A 71 -11.33 1.24 11.37
CA VAL A 71 -11.96 2.56 11.21
C VAL A 71 -11.15 3.58 11.98
N PHE A 72 -10.93 4.72 11.35
CA PHE A 72 -10.26 5.91 11.91
C PHE A 72 -11.24 7.07 11.88
N GLU A 73 -11.41 7.78 12.98
CA GLU A 73 -12.21 9.00 13.03
C GLU A 73 -11.30 10.22 12.88
N ILE A 74 -11.55 11.03 11.86
CA ILE A 74 -10.84 12.29 11.60
C ILE A 74 -11.85 13.41 11.36
N ASP A 75 -11.85 14.38 12.25
CA ASP A 75 -12.73 15.56 12.15
C ASP A 75 -14.23 15.18 12.01
N GLY A 76 -14.65 14.10 12.67
CA GLY A 76 -16.02 13.59 12.64
C GLY A 76 -16.36 12.74 11.40
N VAL A 77 -15.38 12.40 10.57
CA VAL A 77 -15.51 11.48 9.42
C VAL A 77 -14.91 10.13 9.77
N ASN A 78 -15.68 9.07 9.61
CA ASN A 78 -15.23 7.68 9.79
C ASN A 78 -14.62 7.15 8.51
N ILE A 79 -13.32 6.88 8.53
CA ILE A 79 -12.56 6.34 7.39
C ILE A 79 -12.15 4.90 7.70
N ARG A 80 -12.71 3.94 6.96
CA ARG A 80 -12.24 2.56 7.03
C ARG A 80 -11.09 2.36 6.06
N VAL A 81 -10.05 1.69 6.54
CA VAL A 81 -8.94 1.20 5.71
C VAL A 81 -8.89 -0.31 5.83
N SER A 82 -8.92 -1.02 4.70
CA SER A 82 -8.73 -2.47 4.63
C SER A 82 -7.52 -2.79 3.78
N ASN A 83 -6.71 -3.75 4.20
CA ASN A 83 -5.58 -4.26 3.43
C ASN A 83 -5.90 -5.69 2.95
N ILE A 84 -5.83 -5.95 1.66
CA ILE A 84 -6.22 -7.23 1.06
C ILE A 84 -5.15 -7.68 0.07
N LEU A 85 -4.78 -8.96 0.10
CA LEU A 85 -3.88 -9.57 -0.88
C LEU A 85 -4.66 -10.11 -2.08
N GLY A 86 -4.13 -9.91 -3.29
CA GLY A 86 -4.61 -10.62 -4.46
C GLY A 86 -4.28 -12.11 -4.41
N SER A 87 -5.06 -12.90 -5.11
CA SER A 87 -4.88 -14.35 -5.22
C SER A 87 -4.12 -14.77 -6.47
N ALA A 88 -4.22 -14.01 -7.55
CA ALA A 88 -3.51 -14.29 -8.80
C ALA A 88 -1.99 -14.13 -8.60
N TYR A 89 -1.26 -15.20 -8.90
CA TYR A 89 0.20 -15.30 -8.73
C TYR A 89 0.69 -15.20 -7.28
N SER A 90 -0.21 -15.25 -6.28
CA SER A 90 0.20 -15.25 -4.87
C SER A 90 1.09 -16.45 -4.54
N LYS A 91 2.22 -16.18 -3.87
CA LYS A 91 3.15 -17.21 -3.38
C LYS A 91 2.80 -17.70 -1.98
N ILE A 92 1.87 -17.05 -1.32
CA ILE A 92 1.38 -17.43 0.00
C ILE A 92 -0.10 -17.81 -0.09
N PRO A 93 -0.57 -18.74 0.74
CA PRO A 93 -1.98 -19.06 0.81
C PRO A 93 -2.80 -17.85 1.25
N VAL A 94 -3.87 -17.55 0.53
CA VAL A 94 -4.81 -16.48 0.85
C VAL A 94 -6.23 -16.96 0.64
N LYS A 95 -7.15 -16.51 1.48
CA LYS A 95 -8.58 -16.67 1.28
C LYS A 95 -9.03 -15.81 0.09
N ASP A 96 -10.21 -16.10 -0.44
CA ASP A 96 -10.77 -15.34 -1.55
C ASP A 96 -10.87 -13.85 -1.23
N PRO A 97 -10.15 -12.97 -1.97
CA PRO A 97 -10.09 -11.55 -1.66
C PRO A 97 -11.45 -10.84 -1.75
N TYR A 98 -12.33 -11.31 -2.65
CA TYR A 98 -13.65 -10.71 -2.83
C TYR A 98 -14.59 -11.09 -1.66
N LEU A 99 -14.60 -12.34 -1.25
CA LEU A 99 -15.42 -12.80 -0.13
C LEU A 99 -14.98 -12.17 1.19
N GLU A 100 -13.68 -12.05 1.42
CA GLU A 100 -13.15 -11.37 2.62
C GLU A 100 -13.44 -9.86 2.60
N ALA A 101 -13.42 -9.21 1.43
CA ALA A 101 -13.87 -7.81 1.32
C ALA A 101 -15.36 -7.67 1.67
N LEU A 102 -16.21 -8.54 1.13
CA LEU A 102 -17.67 -8.53 1.42
C LEU A 102 -17.96 -8.72 2.91
N SER A 103 -17.24 -9.58 3.61
CA SER A 103 -17.44 -9.82 5.05
C SER A 103 -17.25 -8.56 5.90
N VAL A 104 -16.37 -7.65 5.46
CA VAL A 104 -16.19 -6.34 6.10
C VAL A 104 -17.27 -5.36 5.66
N ILE A 105 -17.55 -5.30 4.35
CA ILE A 105 -18.49 -4.35 3.74
C ILE A 105 -19.91 -4.53 4.25
N GLU A 106 -20.37 -5.76 4.46
CA GLU A 106 -21.73 -6.08 4.93
C GLU A 106 -22.10 -5.44 6.28
N ASN A 107 -21.10 -5.12 7.10
CA ASN A 107 -21.30 -4.50 8.42
C ASN A 107 -20.58 -3.14 8.54
N ASP A 108 -20.24 -2.53 7.42
CA ASP A 108 -19.49 -1.27 7.37
C ASP A 108 -20.46 -0.08 7.36
N ASP A 109 -20.35 0.77 8.36
CA ASP A 109 -21.07 2.04 8.51
C ASP A 109 -20.15 3.26 8.39
N SER A 110 -18.92 3.07 7.88
CA SER A 110 -17.98 4.17 7.66
C SER A 110 -18.42 5.09 6.51
N ASP A 111 -18.06 6.37 6.63
CA ASP A 111 -18.34 7.37 5.58
C ASP A 111 -17.51 7.15 4.32
N ILE A 112 -16.26 6.71 4.51
CA ILE A 112 -15.28 6.43 3.44
C ILE A 112 -14.63 5.08 3.71
N HIS A 113 -14.65 4.18 2.71
CA HIS A 113 -13.93 2.92 2.77
C HIS A 113 -12.86 2.85 1.69
N ILE A 114 -11.60 2.76 2.08
CA ILE A 114 -10.43 2.66 1.21
C ILE A 114 -9.82 1.27 1.36
N ILE A 115 -9.63 0.57 0.24
CA ILE A 115 -8.94 -0.73 0.20
C ILE A 115 -7.55 -0.55 -0.42
N ASP A 116 -6.49 -0.89 0.33
CA ASP A 116 -5.18 -1.19 -0.22
C ASP A 116 -5.20 -2.63 -0.75
N PHE A 117 -5.29 -2.77 -2.07
CA PHE A 117 -5.31 -4.07 -2.73
C PHE A 117 -3.91 -4.44 -3.24
N HIS A 118 -3.21 -5.21 -2.43
CA HIS A 118 -1.82 -5.60 -2.64
C HIS A 118 -1.73 -6.85 -3.52
N ALA A 119 -1.51 -6.69 -4.82
CA ALA A 119 -1.59 -7.77 -5.80
C ALA A 119 -0.64 -7.59 -6.99
N ASP A 120 -0.24 -8.69 -7.62
CA ASP A 120 0.58 -8.70 -8.83
C ASP A 120 -0.20 -8.24 -10.07
N SER A 121 -1.36 -8.85 -10.30
CA SER A 121 -2.10 -8.74 -11.56
C SER A 121 -2.92 -7.45 -11.66
N THR A 122 -2.62 -6.61 -12.66
CA THR A 122 -3.43 -5.42 -12.96
C THR A 122 -4.86 -5.78 -13.37
N GLY A 123 -5.03 -6.93 -14.03
CA GLY A 123 -6.36 -7.45 -14.40
C GLY A 123 -7.19 -7.82 -13.18
N GLU A 124 -6.61 -8.52 -12.20
CA GLU A 124 -7.25 -8.84 -10.94
C GLU A 124 -7.61 -7.57 -10.16
N LYS A 125 -6.67 -6.62 -10.01
CA LYS A 125 -6.90 -5.34 -9.34
C LYS A 125 -8.10 -4.59 -9.93
N LYS A 126 -8.16 -4.51 -11.24
CA LYS A 126 -9.24 -3.79 -11.92
C LYS A 126 -10.58 -4.52 -11.83
N ALA A 127 -10.58 -5.84 -11.96
CA ALA A 127 -11.79 -6.66 -11.81
C ALA A 127 -12.33 -6.57 -10.37
N PHE A 128 -11.44 -6.63 -9.37
CA PHE A 128 -11.79 -6.46 -7.97
C PHE A 128 -12.43 -5.09 -7.70
N ALA A 129 -11.85 -4.00 -8.20
CA ALA A 129 -12.42 -2.66 -8.05
C ALA A 129 -13.81 -2.53 -8.69
N TYR A 130 -14.02 -3.12 -9.88
CA TYR A 130 -15.33 -3.13 -10.52
C TYR A 130 -16.36 -3.99 -9.78
N SER A 131 -15.95 -5.08 -9.13
CA SER A 131 -16.85 -5.96 -8.38
C SER A 131 -17.41 -5.30 -7.13
N LEU A 132 -16.70 -4.32 -6.57
CA LEU A 132 -17.06 -3.58 -5.34
C LEU A 132 -17.77 -2.24 -5.62
N LYS A 133 -18.42 -2.12 -6.78
CA LYS A 133 -19.17 -0.91 -7.17
C LYS A 133 -20.18 -0.49 -6.10
N ASN A 134 -20.23 0.80 -5.79
CA ASN A 134 -21.15 1.41 -4.84
C ASN A 134 -21.02 0.91 -3.38
N THR A 135 -20.00 0.14 -3.05
CA THR A 135 -19.80 -0.40 -1.70
C THR A 135 -18.53 0.09 -1.03
N VAL A 136 -17.56 0.56 -1.81
CA VAL A 136 -16.32 1.15 -1.30
C VAL A 136 -16.02 2.46 -2.03
N SER A 137 -15.27 3.34 -1.38
CA SER A 137 -14.95 4.67 -1.92
C SER A 137 -13.70 4.63 -2.82
N ALA A 138 -12.73 3.78 -2.51
CA ALA A 138 -11.50 3.65 -3.29
C ALA A 138 -10.91 2.23 -3.22
N VAL A 139 -10.30 1.81 -4.33
CA VAL A 139 -9.42 0.63 -4.40
C VAL A 139 -8.07 1.08 -4.97
N ILE A 140 -7.06 1.04 -4.13
CA ILE A 140 -5.72 1.54 -4.42
C ILE A 140 -4.78 0.35 -4.49
N GLY A 141 -4.22 0.11 -5.67
CA GLY A 141 -3.29 -0.99 -5.88
C GLY A 141 -1.89 -0.70 -5.37
N THR A 142 -1.24 -1.73 -4.83
CA THR A 142 0.16 -1.74 -4.40
C THR A 142 0.85 -3.03 -4.87
N HIS A 143 2.12 -3.23 -4.59
CA HIS A 143 2.94 -4.42 -4.81
C HIS A 143 3.97 -4.30 -5.95
N THR A 144 3.62 -3.76 -7.12
CA THR A 144 4.53 -3.81 -8.28
C THR A 144 5.66 -2.78 -8.21
N HIS A 145 5.57 -1.83 -7.28
CA HIS A 145 6.54 -0.75 -7.05
C HIS A 145 6.63 0.29 -8.19
N VAL A 146 5.85 0.14 -9.25
CA VAL A 146 5.84 1.07 -10.40
C VAL A 146 4.49 1.73 -10.49
N GLN A 147 4.45 3.07 -10.37
CA GLN A 147 3.20 3.81 -10.49
C GLN A 147 2.59 3.64 -11.88
N THR A 148 1.35 3.18 -11.94
CA THR A 148 0.61 3.00 -13.18
C THR A 148 -0.09 4.29 -13.62
N ARG A 149 -0.42 4.40 -14.91
CA ARG A 149 -1.04 5.60 -15.50
C ARG A 149 -2.56 5.50 -15.63
N ASP A 150 -3.19 4.60 -14.90
CA ASP A 150 -4.61 4.31 -14.99
C ASP A 150 -5.44 4.84 -13.83
N ALA A 151 -4.91 5.84 -13.09
CA ALA A 151 -5.65 6.56 -12.07
C ALA A 151 -6.93 7.16 -12.65
N GLN A 152 -8.08 6.81 -12.08
CA GLN A 152 -9.38 7.23 -12.60
C GLN A 152 -10.49 7.11 -11.55
N VAL A 153 -11.55 7.83 -11.77
CA VAL A 153 -12.85 7.56 -11.14
C VAL A 153 -13.58 6.56 -12.04
N LEU A 154 -13.81 5.35 -11.55
CA LEU A 154 -14.54 4.34 -12.31
C LEU A 154 -16.00 4.80 -12.55
N ASN A 155 -16.66 4.27 -13.59
CA ASN A 155 -18.09 4.53 -13.82
C ASN A 155 -19.01 4.04 -12.68
N THR A 156 -18.45 3.30 -11.74
CA THR A 156 -19.07 2.87 -10.48
C THR A 156 -18.91 3.86 -9.33
N GLY A 157 -18.17 4.97 -9.53
CA GLY A 157 -17.86 5.97 -8.49
C GLY A 157 -16.65 5.64 -7.62
N VAL A 158 -16.02 4.49 -7.79
CA VAL A 158 -14.84 4.07 -7.03
C VAL A 158 -13.59 4.78 -7.58
N LEU A 159 -12.79 5.39 -6.70
CA LEU A 159 -11.46 5.90 -7.05
C LEU A 159 -10.50 4.72 -7.22
N TYR A 160 -9.75 4.68 -8.31
CA TYR A 160 -8.94 3.53 -8.67
C TYR A 160 -7.59 3.89 -9.27
N ILE A 161 -6.56 3.15 -8.88
CA ILE A 161 -5.28 3.03 -9.58
C ILE A 161 -4.75 1.60 -9.42
N SER A 162 -4.15 1.03 -10.47
CA SER A 162 -3.58 -0.32 -10.41
C SER A 162 -2.37 -0.42 -9.48
N ASP A 163 -1.50 0.60 -9.43
CA ASP A 163 -0.40 0.65 -8.47
C ASP A 163 0.04 2.09 -8.20
N VAL A 164 0.18 2.43 -6.94
CA VAL A 164 0.65 3.76 -6.53
C VAL A 164 2.15 3.95 -6.72
N GLY A 165 2.90 2.87 -6.96
CA GLY A 165 4.36 2.90 -7.02
C GLY A 165 5.02 2.89 -5.64
N MET A 166 6.34 3.08 -5.64
CA MET A 166 7.16 3.06 -4.43
C MET A 166 7.71 4.44 -4.09
N CYS A 167 8.10 4.60 -2.82
CA CYS A 167 8.99 5.66 -2.36
C CYS A 167 10.37 5.05 -2.08
N GLY A 168 11.45 5.67 -2.57
CA GLY A 168 12.80 5.13 -2.37
C GLY A 168 13.83 5.67 -3.37
N SER A 169 14.89 4.93 -3.57
CA SER A 169 15.96 5.31 -4.50
C SER A 169 15.50 5.28 -5.95
N TYR A 170 15.62 6.41 -6.65
CA TYR A 170 15.18 6.54 -8.04
C TYR A 170 16.05 5.74 -9.01
N ASN A 171 17.38 5.94 -8.96
CA ASN A 171 18.32 5.21 -9.80
C ASN A 171 18.62 3.81 -9.22
N SER A 172 17.63 2.93 -9.30
CA SER A 172 17.68 1.58 -8.72
C SER A 172 16.81 0.61 -9.51
N VAL A 173 16.94 -0.68 -9.23
CA VAL A 173 15.93 -1.67 -9.63
C VAL A 173 15.00 -1.89 -8.43
N LEU A 174 13.88 -1.14 -8.40
CA LEU A 174 12.89 -1.20 -7.32
C LEU A 174 13.51 -1.03 -5.91
N GLY A 175 14.41 -0.06 -5.75
CA GLY A 175 15.10 0.22 -4.48
C GLY A 175 16.39 -0.60 -4.27
N THR A 176 16.72 -1.52 -5.18
CA THR A 176 17.88 -2.40 -5.09
C THR A 176 18.98 -1.92 -6.03
N GLU A 177 20.27 -2.11 -5.66
CA GLU A 177 21.42 -1.75 -6.45
C GLU A 177 21.43 -2.51 -7.79
N ILE A 178 21.66 -1.78 -8.89
CA ILE A 178 21.48 -2.26 -10.27
C ILE A 178 22.34 -3.46 -10.57
N ASN A 179 23.65 -3.40 -10.23
CA ASN A 179 24.57 -4.50 -10.56
C ASN A 179 24.26 -5.76 -9.73
N SER A 180 23.84 -5.61 -8.47
CA SER A 180 23.46 -6.75 -7.63
C SER A 180 22.25 -7.51 -8.22
N VAL A 181 21.29 -6.76 -8.80
CA VAL A 181 20.14 -7.36 -9.49
C VAL A 181 20.56 -8.01 -10.81
N ILE A 182 21.39 -7.34 -11.62
CA ILE A 182 21.90 -7.90 -12.88
C ILE A 182 22.65 -9.19 -12.62
N GLU A 183 23.58 -9.21 -11.66
CA GLU A 183 24.31 -10.40 -11.29
C GLU A 183 23.39 -11.53 -10.85
N ARG A 184 22.45 -11.25 -9.96
CA ARG A 184 21.57 -12.27 -9.37
C ARG A 184 20.51 -12.80 -10.34
N ILE A 185 19.83 -11.91 -11.06
CA ILE A 185 18.66 -12.28 -11.87
C ILE A 185 19.04 -12.55 -13.32
N ILE A 186 19.84 -11.68 -13.94
CA ILE A 186 20.14 -11.79 -15.36
C ILE A 186 21.29 -12.76 -15.63
N LYS A 187 22.35 -12.69 -14.81
CA LYS A 187 23.52 -13.57 -14.96
C LYS A 187 23.44 -14.85 -14.14
N HIS A 188 22.34 -15.03 -13.37
CA HIS A 188 22.09 -16.21 -12.53
C HIS A 188 23.23 -16.54 -11.56
N ASN A 189 23.92 -15.50 -11.06
CA ASN A 189 24.99 -15.64 -10.07
C ASN A 189 24.39 -15.87 -8.68
N GLU A 190 24.27 -17.13 -8.27
CA GLU A 190 23.66 -17.51 -6.98
C GLU A 190 24.43 -16.98 -5.75
N LYS A 191 25.69 -16.61 -5.90
CA LYS A 191 26.50 -16.03 -4.81
C LYS A 191 26.28 -14.54 -4.62
N SER A 192 25.66 -13.86 -5.58
CA SER A 192 25.30 -12.45 -5.46
C SER A 192 24.13 -12.27 -4.50
N HIS A 193 24.16 -11.23 -3.69
CA HIS A 193 23.11 -10.83 -2.79
C HIS A 193 22.53 -9.48 -3.23
N PHE A 194 21.25 -9.26 -2.99
CA PHE A 194 20.62 -7.97 -3.23
C PHE A 194 21.14 -6.93 -2.23
N GLU A 195 21.59 -5.79 -2.75
CA GLU A 195 22.03 -4.65 -1.98
C GLU A 195 20.98 -3.53 -2.10
N TYR A 196 20.40 -3.12 -0.98
CA TYR A 196 19.41 -2.04 -0.96
C TYR A 196 20.12 -0.70 -0.99
N LEU A 197 19.61 0.21 -1.83
CA LEU A 197 20.20 1.53 -1.99
C LEU A 197 19.58 2.53 -1.03
N ASP A 198 20.46 3.35 -0.46
CA ASP A 198 20.15 4.56 0.27
C ASP A 198 20.97 5.70 -0.32
N ASN A 199 20.58 6.18 -1.50
CA ASN A 199 21.26 7.25 -2.22
C ASN A 199 20.46 8.56 -2.14
N ASP A 200 21.07 9.66 -2.62
CA ASP A 200 20.49 11.01 -2.57
C ASP A 200 19.39 11.24 -3.62
N ASP A 201 19.33 10.42 -4.67
CA ASP A 201 18.27 10.50 -5.66
C ASP A 201 17.04 9.75 -5.16
N ARG A 202 15.95 10.46 -4.91
CA ARG A 202 14.73 9.92 -4.32
C ARG A 202 13.56 9.99 -5.30
N LEU A 203 12.76 8.94 -5.28
CA LEU A 203 11.43 8.88 -5.89
C LEU A 203 10.39 8.91 -4.77
N PHE A 204 9.40 9.77 -4.92
CA PHE A 204 8.18 9.76 -4.13
C PHE A 204 6.99 9.51 -5.06
N SER A 205 6.29 8.41 -4.85
CA SER A 205 5.07 8.07 -5.57
C SER A 205 3.90 7.98 -4.59
N ALA A 206 2.81 8.64 -4.91
CA ALA A 206 1.60 8.65 -4.10
C ALA A 206 0.36 8.97 -4.96
N VAL A 207 -0.81 8.93 -4.38
CA VAL A 207 -2.04 9.50 -4.94
C VAL A 207 -2.74 10.36 -3.89
N ILE A 208 -3.36 11.45 -4.33
CA ILE A 208 -4.31 12.23 -3.52
C ILE A 208 -5.70 11.79 -3.93
N LEU A 209 -6.49 11.36 -2.97
CA LEU A 209 -7.91 11.04 -3.14
C LEU A 209 -8.73 12.21 -2.63
N LYS A 210 -9.64 12.74 -3.45
CA LYS A 210 -10.56 13.78 -3.05
C LYS A 210 -11.98 13.24 -2.99
N PHE A 211 -12.63 13.53 -1.90
CA PHE A 211 -14.02 13.15 -1.64
C PHE A 211 -14.86 14.39 -1.43
N ASN A 212 -16.12 14.31 -1.79
CA ASN A 212 -17.09 15.37 -1.54
C ASN A 212 -17.38 15.50 -0.04
N ASP A 213 -17.28 16.70 0.51
CA ASP A 213 -17.41 16.95 1.95
C ASP A 213 -18.82 16.64 2.53
N LEU A 214 -19.84 16.54 1.68
CA LEU A 214 -21.23 16.29 2.11
C LEU A 214 -21.71 14.85 1.84
N THR A 215 -21.22 14.26 0.74
CA THR A 215 -21.69 12.94 0.28
C THR A 215 -20.67 11.84 0.43
N PHE A 216 -19.41 12.19 0.77
CA PHE A 216 -18.25 11.32 0.87
C PHE A 216 -17.95 10.50 -0.39
N LYS A 217 -18.53 10.87 -1.53
CA LYS A 217 -18.26 10.24 -2.82
C LYS A 217 -16.93 10.70 -3.39
N GLY A 218 -16.23 9.76 -4.02
CA GLY A 218 -14.97 10.07 -4.71
C GLY A 218 -15.19 11.02 -5.88
N GLU A 219 -14.42 12.11 -5.92
CA GLU A 219 -14.48 13.15 -6.96
C GLU A 219 -13.26 13.12 -7.86
N GLU A 220 -12.08 12.92 -7.29
CA GLU A 220 -10.83 13.01 -8.04
C GLU A 220 -9.75 12.11 -7.43
N ILE A 221 -8.90 11.56 -8.28
CA ILE A 221 -7.65 10.87 -7.90
C ILE A 221 -6.49 11.52 -8.65
N ILE A 222 -5.50 12.03 -7.92
CA ILE A 222 -4.36 12.76 -8.48
C ILE A 222 -3.08 11.99 -8.20
N PRO A 223 -2.46 11.37 -9.22
CA PRO A 223 -1.15 10.74 -9.06
C PRO A 223 -0.06 11.78 -8.81
N LEU A 224 0.80 11.51 -7.84
CA LEU A 224 2.02 12.25 -7.56
C LEU A 224 3.22 11.36 -7.91
N TYR A 225 4.11 11.88 -8.74
CA TYR A 225 5.36 11.22 -9.11
C TYR A 225 6.48 12.25 -9.08
N ILE A 226 7.20 12.30 -7.97
CA ILE A 226 8.18 13.36 -7.68
C ILE A 226 9.56 12.73 -7.58
N ILE A 227 10.49 13.24 -8.39
CA ILE A 227 11.89 12.84 -8.35
C ILE A 227 12.70 13.99 -7.76
N ASN A 228 13.30 13.75 -6.60
CA ASN A 228 14.28 14.65 -6.01
C ASN A 228 15.68 14.12 -6.34
N LYS A 229 16.42 14.88 -7.18
CA LYS A 229 17.81 14.58 -7.50
C LYS A 229 18.75 15.43 -6.63
N LYS A 230 19.92 14.90 -6.35
CA LYS A 230 20.96 15.62 -5.62
C LYS A 230 21.19 17.00 -6.23
N GLY A 231 21.04 18.06 -5.41
CA GLY A 231 21.18 19.45 -5.85
C GLY A 231 19.87 20.18 -6.16
N TRP A 232 18.72 19.52 -6.07
CA TRP A 232 17.42 20.20 -6.10
C TRP A 232 17.10 20.73 -4.70
N VAL A 233 17.02 22.03 -4.58
CA VAL A 233 16.49 22.72 -3.39
C VAL A 233 15.01 22.93 -3.65
N TRP A 234 14.14 22.50 -2.75
CA TRP A 234 12.73 22.83 -2.79
C TRP A 234 12.61 24.32 -2.50
N GLU A 235 12.19 25.12 -3.48
CA GLU A 235 11.72 26.46 -3.20
C GLU A 235 10.31 26.33 -2.60
N GLU A 236 10.17 26.74 -1.34
CA GLU A 236 8.85 26.87 -0.71
C GLU A 236 8.07 27.94 -1.48
N THR A 237 6.99 27.53 -2.17
CA THR A 237 6.02 28.41 -2.81
C THR A 237 4.83 28.63 -1.91
#